data_369a7904a25ace5942a574ac86232b58
#
_entry.id   369a7904a25ace5942a574ac86232b58
#
_cell.length_a   1.000
_cell.length_b   1.000
_cell.length_c   1.000
_cell.angle_alpha   90.00
_cell.angle_beta   90.00
_cell.angle_gamma   90.00
#
_symmetry.space_group_name_H-M   'P 1'
#
loop_
_entity.id
_entity.type
_entity.pdbx_description
1 polymer ?
#
loop_
_entity_poly.entity_id
_entity_poly.type
_entity_poly.pdbx_seq_one_letter_code
_entity_poly.pdbx_strand_id
1 'polypeptide(L)'
;MRLIASSFLALALTGAIVTGPAHAADLIDFWDKPQHGGNSFNRLPPDEAYFKALSSYGATWVRLSYDKWKPAKRDYLIGDADKYEGIPAADLKTLKETLDRSDKAGLKVVITPLSLPGMRWSQNNGNKFDGRIWQDKAWWAEAASFWRDLARELKDHPGVAAYNIINEPAPEKQNGLAEHADEKAMQDWYASKKGSASDLVAFYETVIAAIREVDPATPIMADAGWYAAADAFNYWPSGLSDQKVLYSFHMYEPYAATSAPNMKREKPYAYPGKVPFGEGEQNWDKTRVASYLDQPVQWAKDKGIAPNRVVAGEFGCMRRWTGCKAYLEDVLTTLDKDSLHWAFYSFREDSWDGMDYELGSKKVHWKYWDAIDAGTPDPVKRSATPEFEPIAKRLAR
;
A
#
# COMPACT_ATOMS: atom_id res chain seq x y z
N MET A 1 -18.76 -43.72 79.71
CA MET A 1 -17.79 -43.02 78.85
C MET A 1 -18.32 -43.05 77.44
N ARG A 2 -18.91 -41.95 77.01
CA ARG A 2 -19.40 -41.81 75.58
C ARG A 2 -18.42 -40.97 74.79
N LEU A 3 -17.89 -41.54 73.73
CA LEU A 3 -17.08 -40.87 72.72
C LEU A 3 -18.01 -40.09 71.78
N ILE A 4 -17.78 -38.81 71.67
CA ILE A 4 -18.42 -37.91 70.70
C ILE A 4 -17.50 -37.84 69.49
N ALA A 5 -17.94 -38.33 68.34
CA ALA A 5 -17.24 -38.19 67.07
C ALA A 5 -17.72 -36.87 66.41
N SER A 6 -16.79 -35.95 66.19
CA SER A 6 -17.02 -34.67 65.49
C SER A 6 -16.73 -34.85 64.02
N SER A 7 -17.77 -34.77 63.18
CA SER A 7 -17.63 -34.79 61.70
C SER A 7 -17.33 -33.37 61.23
N PHE A 8 -16.16 -33.18 60.60
CA PHE A 8 -15.84 -31.95 59.83
C PHE A 8 -16.43 -32.05 58.43
N LEU A 9 -17.31 -31.16 58.11
CA LEU A 9 -17.88 -30.98 56.77
C LEU A 9 -16.96 -30.00 56.01
N ALA A 10 -16.21 -30.50 55.04
CA ALA A 10 -15.37 -29.65 54.15
C ALA A 10 -16.25 -29.09 53.03
N LEU A 11 -16.47 -27.77 53.05
CA LEU A 11 -17.16 -27.01 52.01
C LEU A 11 -16.17 -26.73 50.87
N ALA A 12 -16.31 -27.43 49.72
CA ALA A 12 -15.54 -27.16 48.52
C ALA A 12 -16.18 -25.93 47.82
N LEU A 13 -15.52 -24.78 47.88
CA LEU A 13 -15.84 -23.63 47.01
C LEU A 13 -15.32 -23.92 45.61
N THR A 14 -16.23 -24.28 44.71
CA THR A 14 -15.95 -24.25 43.26
C THR A 14 -16.03 -22.82 42.76
N GLY A 15 -14.89 -22.15 42.64
CA GLY A 15 -14.77 -20.86 41.98
C GLY A 15 -15.06 -21.01 40.50
N ALA A 16 -16.21 -20.54 40.04
CA ALA A 16 -16.46 -20.36 38.61
C ALA A 16 -15.53 -19.29 38.06
N ILE A 17 -14.56 -19.68 37.25
CA ILE A 17 -13.77 -18.75 36.44
C ILE A 17 -14.73 -18.17 35.42
N VAL A 18 -15.21 -16.96 35.63
CA VAL A 18 -15.89 -16.16 34.61
C VAL A 18 -14.81 -15.71 33.62
N THR A 19 -14.62 -16.49 32.56
CA THR A 19 -13.88 -16.01 31.38
C THR A 19 -14.74 -14.94 30.75
N GLY A 20 -14.39 -13.66 30.96
CA GLY A 20 -14.95 -12.56 30.20
C GLY A 20 -14.73 -12.81 28.72
N PRO A 21 -15.57 -12.25 27.82
CA PRO A 21 -15.36 -12.39 26.39
C PRO A 21 -13.94 -11.93 26.10
N ALA A 22 -13.14 -12.81 25.48
CA ALA A 22 -11.86 -12.41 24.92
C ALA A 22 -12.15 -11.21 24.01
N HIS A 23 -11.58 -10.04 24.32
CA HIS A 23 -11.63 -8.91 23.41
C HIS A 23 -11.09 -9.42 22.09
N ALA A 24 -11.93 -9.42 21.04
CA ALA A 24 -11.45 -9.61 19.69
C ALA A 24 -10.34 -8.56 19.50
N ALA A 25 -9.12 -9.00 19.16
CA ALA A 25 -8.01 -8.10 18.92
C ALA A 25 -8.48 -7.05 17.91
N ASP A 26 -8.25 -5.76 18.20
CA ASP A 26 -8.60 -4.70 17.26
C ASP A 26 -7.76 -4.89 15.99
N LEU A 27 -8.34 -4.74 14.80
CA LEU A 27 -7.63 -4.92 13.54
C LEU A 27 -6.42 -3.98 13.42
N ILE A 28 -6.43 -2.85 14.11
CA ILE A 28 -5.28 -1.94 14.17
C ILE A 28 -4.09 -2.55 14.92
N ASP A 29 -4.31 -3.52 15.82
CA ASP A 29 -3.24 -4.18 16.60
C ASP A 29 -2.30 -4.99 15.69
N PHE A 30 -2.77 -5.42 14.51
CA PHE A 30 -1.89 -6.02 13.49
C PHE A 30 -0.72 -5.10 13.15
N TRP A 31 -0.95 -3.79 13.16
CA TRP A 31 0.03 -2.74 12.85
C TRP A 31 0.82 -2.23 14.06
N ASP A 32 0.73 -2.87 15.22
CA ASP A 32 1.51 -2.48 16.39
C ASP A 32 2.96 -2.97 16.35
N LYS A 33 3.26 -3.92 15.48
CA LYS A 33 4.62 -4.40 15.20
C LYS A 33 4.92 -4.20 13.72
N PRO A 34 6.20 -3.97 13.34
CA PRO A 34 6.57 -3.85 11.93
C PRO A 34 6.02 -5.02 11.09
N GLN A 35 5.31 -4.68 10.03
CA GLN A 35 4.75 -5.64 9.08
C GLN A 35 5.45 -5.47 7.74
N HIS A 36 5.89 -6.56 7.13
CA HIS A 36 6.64 -6.55 5.89
C HIS A 36 5.88 -7.31 4.81
N GLY A 37 5.78 -6.74 3.63
CA GLY A 37 4.97 -7.30 2.55
C GLY A 37 5.46 -6.94 1.15
N GLY A 38 4.64 -7.27 0.18
CA GLY A 38 4.87 -6.96 -1.22
C GLY A 38 3.63 -6.44 -1.91
N ASN A 39 3.84 -5.73 -3.02
CA ASN A 39 2.76 -5.24 -3.87
C ASN A 39 2.39 -6.28 -4.94
N SER A 40 1.09 -6.40 -5.22
CA SER A 40 0.51 -7.19 -6.28
C SER A 40 -0.39 -6.29 -7.15
N PHE A 41 0.09 -5.95 -8.35
CA PHE A 41 -0.62 -5.17 -9.34
C PHE A 41 -0.80 -5.98 -10.63
N ASN A 42 -1.17 -7.24 -10.46
CA ASN A 42 -1.27 -8.24 -11.50
C ASN A 42 -2.50 -8.03 -12.38
N ARG A 43 -2.45 -8.51 -13.64
CA ARG A 43 -3.61 -8.54 -14.55
C ARG A 43 -4.58 -9.66 -14.21
N LEU A 44 -4.08 -10.73 -13.60
CA LEU A 44 -4.89 -11.85 -13.13
C LEU A 44 -4.97 -11.84 -11.61
N PRO A 45 -6.12 -12.22 -11.02
CA PRO A 45 -6.21 -12.41 -9.59
C PRO A 45 -5.14 -13.40 -9.12
N PRO A 46 -4.29 -13.04 -8.14
CA PRO A 46 -3.26 -13.95 -7.62
C PRO A 46 -3.86 -15.26 -7.14
N ASP A 47 -3.20 -16.36 -7.46
CA ASP A 47 -3.58 -17.70 -7.07
C ASP A 47 -2.97 -18.11 -5.70
N GLU A 48 -3.30 -19.29 -5.26
CA GLU A 48 -2.78 -19.85 -3.99
C GLU A 48 -1.25 -20.03 -4.02
N ALA A 49 -0.68 -20.36 -5.17
CA ALA A 49 0.77 -20.53 -5.32
C ALA A 49 1.52 -19.21 -5.17
N TYR A 50 0.95 -18.10 -5.68
CA TYR A 50 1.49 -16.75 -5.49
C TYR A 50 1.57 -16.40 -4.00
N PHE A 51 0.46 -16.54 -3.26
CA PHE A 51 0.42 -16.18 -1.84
C PHE A 51 1.31 -17.07 -0.99
N LYS A 52 1.32 -18.39 -1.24
CA LYS A 52 2.24 -19.33 -0.57
C LYS A 52 3.71 -18.98 -0.82
N ALA A 53 4.05 -18.59 -2.04
CA ALA A 53 5.42 -18.19 -2.36
C ALA A 53 5.83 -16.93 -1.61
N LEU A 54 4.98 -15.89 -1.57
CA LEU A 54 5.28 -14.66 -0.84
C LEU A 54 5.37 -14.91 0.67
N SER A 55 4.42 -15.66 1.24
CA SER A 55 4.43 -16.07 2.65
C SER A 55 5.68 -16.88 3.01
N SER A 56 6.17 -17.75 2.10
CA SER A 56 7.38 -18.56 2.34
C SER A 56 8.66 -17.74 2.50
N TYR A 57 8.69 -16.50 2.02
CA TYR A 57 9.76 -15.54 2.28
C TYR A 57 9.63 -14.84 3.65
N GLY A 58 8.49 -14.98 4.34
CA GLY A 58 8.22 -14.35 5.62
C GLY A 58 7.37 -13.09 5.55
N ALA A 59 6.81 -12.76 4.38
CA ALA A 59 5.86 -11.67 4.28
C ALA A 59 4.62 -11.94 5.14
N THR A 60 4.04 -10.87 5.70
CA THR A 60 2.84 -10.92 6.54
C THR A 60 1.62 -10.29 5.87
N TRP A 61 1.83 -9.49 4.81
CA TRP A 61 0.76 -8.82 4.10
C TRP A 61 1.08 -8.56 2.63
N VAL A 62 0.02 -8.25 1.88
CA VAL A 62 0.06 -7.88 0.46
C VAL A 62 -0.72 -6.58 0.28
N ARG A 63 -0.14 -5.60 -0.41
CA ARG A 63 -0.86 -4.45 -0.94
C ARG A 63 -1.38 -4.83 -2.32
N LEU A 64 -2.70 -5.00 -2.44
CA LEU A 64 -3.36 -5.62 -3.57
C LEU A 64 -4.16 -4.58 -4.37
N SER A 65 -3.78 -4.36 -5.63
CA SER A 65 -4.62 -3.68 -6.61
C SER A 65 -5.28 -4.68 -7.56
N TYR A 66 -6.50 -4.38 -7.94
CA TYR A 66 -7.37 -5.21 -8.78
C TYR A 66 -7.75 -4.53 -10.10
N ASP A 67 -7.32 -3.30 -10.33
CA ASP A 67 -7.78 -2.49 -11.48
C ASP A 67 -7.38 -3.05 -12.85
N LYS A 68 -6.36 -3.92 -12.89
CA LYS A 68 -5.94 -4.63 -14.10
C LYS A 68 -6.75 -5.90 -14.37
N TRP A 69 -7.56 -6.37 -13.42
CA TRP A 69 -8.34 -7.59 -13.60
C TRP A 69 -9.47 -7.37 -14.59
N LYS A 70 -9.91 -8.45 -15.24
CA LYS A 70 -10.98 -8.38 -16.23
C LYS A 70 -12.31 -7.98 -15.55
N PRO A 71 -12.86 -6.80 -15.83
CA PRO A 71 -14.08 -6.33 -15.17
C PRO A 71 -15.33 -6.96 -15.77
N ALA A 72 -16.41 -7.05 -14.98
CA ALA A 72 -17.72 -7.43 -15.45
C ALA A 72 -18.39 -6.36 -16.32
N LYS A 73 -18.03 -5.09 -16.09
CA LYS A 73 -18.47 -3.93 -16.90
C LYS A 73 -17.22 -3.23 -17.47
N ARG A 74 -17.07 -1.94 -17.26
CA ARG A 74 -15.97 -1.12 -17.78
C ARG A 74 -14.78 -1.05 -16.81
N ASP A 75 -15.05 -0.77 -15.54
CA ASP A 75 -14.07 -0.56 -14.52
C ASP A 75 -14.28 -1.58 -13.38
N TYR A 76 -13.25 -2.33 -13.02
CA TYR A 76 -13.35 -3.42 -12.05
C TYR A 76 -13.83 -2.90 -10.68
N LEU A 77 -14.78 -3.59 -10.07
CA LEU A 77 -15.50 -3.25 -8.83
C LEU A 77 -16.32 -1.94 -8.88
N ILE A 78 -15.95 -0.97 -9.70
CA ILE A 78 -16.66 0.31 -9.82
C ILE A 78 -17.86 0.19 -10.78
N GLY A 79 -17.74 -0.70 -11.77
CA GLY A 79 -18.67 -0.82 -12.87
C GLY A 79 -18.43 0.24 -13.95
N ASP A 80 -18.61 1.52 -13.65
CA ASP A 80 -18.24 2.65 -14.50
C ASP A 80 -17.80 3.85 -13.62
N ALA A 81 -16.56 4.27 -13.78
CA ALA A 81 -16.01 5.43 -13.05
C ALA A 81 -16.58 6.77 -13.50
N ASP A 82 -17.33 6.82 -14.59
CA ASP A 82 -18.08 8.01 -15.02
C ASP A 82 -19.47 8.12 -14.35
N LYS A 83 -19.96 7.00 -13.77
CA LYS A 83 -21.23 6.95 -13.05
C LYS A 83 -21.29 5.70 -12.18
N TYR A 84 -21.08 5.85 -10.88
CA TYR A 84 -21.19 4.73 -9.96
C TYR A 84 -22.63 4.31 -9.71
N GLU A 85 -22.96 3.06 -9.95
CA GLU A 85 -24.31 2.49 -9.76
C GLU A 85 -24.31 1.27 -8.82
N GLY A 86 -23.19 0.98 -8.16
CA GLY A 86 -23.01 -0.17 -7.28
C GLY A 86 -21.97 -1.15 -7.78
N ILE A 87 -21.48 -1.99 -6.88
CA ILE A 87 -20.40 -2.95 -7.13
C ILE A 87 -20.94 -4.12 -7.97
N PRO A 88 -20.32 -4.45 -9.12
CA PRO A 88 -20.67 -5.65 -9.88
C PRO A 88 -20.43 -6.92 -9.06
N ALA A 89 -21.46 -7.74 -8.91
CA ALA A 89 -21.42 -8.95 -8.06
C ALA A 89 -20.34 -9.97 -8.48
N ALA A 90 -20.07 -10.08 -9.79
CA ALA A 90 -19.05 -10.99 -10.29
C ALA A 90 -17.63 -10.54 -9.90
N ASP A 91 -17.37 -9.23 -9.96
CA ASP A 91 -16.07 -8.65 -9.57
C ASP A 91 -15.85 -8.81 -8.05
N LEU A 92 -16.88 -8.52 -7.25
CA LEU A 92 -16.84 -8.69 -5.80
C LEU A 92 -16.60 -10.15 -5.39
N LYS A 93 -17.24 -11.10 -6.07
CA LYS A 93 -17.01 -12.53 -5.83
C LYS A 93 -15.54 -12.90 -6.06
N THR A 94 -14.97 -12.47 -7.18
CA THR A 94 -13.57 -12.75 -7.51
C THR A 94 -12.61 -12.13 -6.49
N LEU A 95 -12.91 -10.90 -6.03
CA LEU A 95 -12.11 -10.26 -4.98
C LEU A 95 -12.17 -11.10 -3.68
N LYS A 96 -13.36 -11.46 -3.20
CA LYS A 96 -13.52 -12.27 -1.96
C LYS A 96 -12.78 -13.61 -2.07
N GLU A 97 -12.90 -14.32 -3.19
CA GLU A 97 -12.15 -15.56 -3.43
C GLU A 97 -10.62 -15.35 -3.40
N THR A 98 -10.13 -14.20 -3.85
CA THR A 98 -8.72 -13.86 -3.80
C THR A 98 -8.26 -13.54 -2.36
N LEU A 99 -9.08 -12.85 -1.60
CA LEU A 99 -8.85 -12.60 -0.16
C LEU A 99 -8.82 -13.91 0.64
N ASP A 100 -9.74 -14.85 0.35
CA ASP A 100 -9.73 -16.19 0.95
C ASP A 100 -8.43 -16.97 0.69
N ARG A 101 -7.89 -16.86 -0.54
CA ARG A 101 -6.60 -17.51 -0.90
C ARG A 101 -5.44 -16.89 -0.11
N SER A 102 -5.43 -15.57 0.04
CA SER A 102 -4.42 -14.85 0.83
C SER A 102 -4.48 -15.25 2.32
N ASP A 103 -5.67 -15.26 2.90
CA ASP A 103 -5.88 -15.62 4.31
C ASP A 103 -5.44 -17.07 4.59
N LYS A 104 -5.77 -18.01 3.69
CA LYS A 104 -5.26 -19.41 3.76
C LYS A 104 -3.76 -19.53 3.72
N ALA A 105 -3.07 -18.60 3.08
CA ALA A 105 -1.61 -18.52 3.06
C ALA A 105 -1.01 -17.79 4.27
N GLY A 106 -1.85 -17.31 5.19
CA GLY A 106 -1.45 -16.56 6.37
C GLY A 106 -1.07 -15.10 6.10
N LEU A 107 -1.47 -14.56 4.94
CA LEU A 107 -1.21 -13.16 4.56
C LEU A 107 -2.46 -12.32 4.73
N LYS A 108 -2.28 -11.11 5.26
CA LYS A 108 -3.31 -10.07 5.26
C LYS A 108 -3.24 -9.22 3.99
N VAL A 109 -4.35 -8.59 3.62
CA VAL A 109 -4.45 -7.78 2.40
C VAL A 109 -4.83 -6.35 2.75
N VAL A 110 -4.11 -5.41 2.18
CA VAL A 110 -4.52 -4.01 2.06
C VAL A 110 -5.13 -3.83 0.68
N ILE A 111 -6.42 -3.49 0.64
CA ILE A 111 -7.17 -3.27 -0.59
C ILE A 111 -6.80 -1.90 -1.15
N THR A 112 -6.33 -1.86 -2.40
CA THR A 112 -5.75 -0.64 -3.00
C THR A 112 -6.29 -0.42 -4.41
N PRO A 113 -7.29 0.47 -4.60
CA PRO A 113 -7.73 0.86 -5.93
C PRO A 113 -6.75 1.83 -6.59
N LEU A 114 -6.61 1.72 -7.92
CA LEU A 114 -5.96 2.70 -8.78
C LEU A 114 -6.98 3.66 -9.40
N SER A 115 -8.25 3.30 -9.38
CA SER A 115 -9.37 4.07 -9.92
C SER A 115 -10.44 4.25 -8.85
N LEU A 116 -11.16 5.37 -8.93
CA LEU A 116 -12.37 5.66 -8.17
C LEU A 116 -13.42 6.29 -9.10
N PRO A 117 -14.69 6.38 -8.70
CA PRO A 117 -15.62 7.27 -9.41
C PRO A 117 -15.02 8.67 -9.56
N GLY A 118 -15.01 9.18 -10.81
CA GLY A 118 -14.37 10.46 -11.16
C GLY A 118 -12.85 10.41 -11.34
N MET A 119 -12.23 9.23 -11.29
CA MET A 119 -10.79 9.06 -11.52
C MET A 119 -10.48 7.66 -12.06
N ARG A 120 -10.07 7.57 -13.33
CA ARG A 120 -9.55 6.33 -13.92
C ARG A 120 -8.04 6.33 -13.89
N TRP A 121 -7.47 5.19 -13.55
CA TRP A 121 -6.05 4.96 -13.74
C TRP A 121 -5.65 5.15 -15.20
N SER A 122 -4.49 5.79 -15.44
CA SER A 122 -4.09 6.24 -16.78
C SER A 122 -4.04 5.12 -17.83
N GLN A 123 -3.60 3.90 -17.46
CA GLN A 123 -3.57 2.78 -18.39
C GLN A 123 -4.98 2.32 -18.83
N ASN A 124 -5.99 2.51 -17.99
CA ASN A 124 -7.39 2.24 -18.31
C ASN A 124 -8.10 3.45 -18.96
N ASN A 125 -7.36 4.57 -19.16
CA ASN A 125 -7.85 5.82 -19.71
C ASN A 125 -7.04 6.30 -20.93
N GLY A 126 -6.53 5.37 -21.74
CA GLY A 126 -5.72 5.69 -22.93
C GLY A 126 -4.42 6.44 -22.60
N ASN A 127 -3.80 6.13 -21.47
CA ASN A 127 -2.60 6.76 -20.90
C ASN A 127 -2.78 8.26 -20.59
N LYS A 128 -4.00 8.71 -20.34
CA LYS A 128 -4.30 10.08 -19.95
C LYS A 128 -4.59 10.15 -18.45
N PHE A 129 -4.03 11.16 -17.80
CA PHE A 129 -4.37 11.46 -16.42
C PHE A 129 -5.83 11.88 -16.30
N ASP A 130 -6.58 11.31 -15.36
CA ASP A 130 -7.95 11.65 -15.03
C ASP A 130 -7.99 12.27 -13.63
N GLY A 131 -8.10 13.57 -13.57
CA GLY A 131 -8.10 14.34 -12.32
C GLY A 131 -9.45 14.94 -11.97
N ARG A 132 -10.56 14.47 -12.53
CA ARG A 132 -11.91 15.03 -12.30
C ARG A 132 -12.28 15.07 -10.82
N ILE A 133 -11.91 14.05 -10.06
CA ILE A 133 -12.15 13.97 -8.61
C ILE A 133 -11.47 15.12 -7.84
N TRP A 134 -10.40 15.70 -8.40
CA TRP A 134 -9.65 16.83 -7.83
C TRP A 134 -10.12 18.19 -8.36
N GLN A 135 -11.19 18.22 -9.16
CA GLN A 135 -11.76 19.43 -9.76
C GLN A 135 -13.21 19.67 -9.32
N ASP A 136 -13.94 18.59 -8.99
CA ASP A 136 -15.35 18.66 -8.59
C ASP A 136 -15.64 17.70 -7.43
N LYS A 137 -16.11 18.26 -6.32
CA LYS A 137 -16.50 17.49 -5.11
C LYS A 137 -17.71 16.56 -5.30
N ALA A 138 -18.47 16.71 -6.38
CA ALA A 138 -19.54 15.76 -6.69
C ALA A 138 -19.01 14.33 -6.80
N TRP A 139 -17.78 14.16 -7.32
CA TRP A 139 -17.12 12.86 -7.40
C TRP A 139 -16.74 12.28 -6.03
N TRP A 140 -16.53 13.13 -5.02
CA TRP A 140 -16.25 12.65 -3.67
C TRP A 140 -17.42 11.87 -3.08
N ALA A 141 -18.65 12.29 -3.35
CA ALA A 141 -19.85 11.59 -2.89
C ALA A 141 -20.01 10.22 -3.56
N GLU A 142 -19.65 10.11 -4.84
CA GLU A 142 -19.65 8.82 -5.55
C GLU A 142 -18.52 7.89 -5.04
N ALA A 143 -17.31 8.42 -4.84
CA ALA A 143 -16.19 7.69 -4.26
C ALA A 143 -16.50 7.22 -2.81
N ALA A 144 -17.14 8.07 -2.01
CA ALA A 144 -17.58 7.72 -0.67
C ALA A 144 -18.66 6.62 -0.70
N SER A 145 -19.58 6.67 -1.65
CA SER A 145 -20.60 5.63 -1.85
C SER A 145 -19.99 4.30 -2.25
N PHE A 146 -19.02 4.30 -3.18
CA PHE A 146 -18.26 3.10 -3.56
C PHE A 146 -17.55 2.48 -2.35
N TRP A 147 -16.82 3.29 -1.57
CA TRP A 147 -16.11 2.78 -0.41
C TRP A 147 -17.04 2.28 0.70
N ARG A 148 -18.15 2.96 0.96
CA ARG A 148 -19.16 2.47 1.90
C ARG A 148 -19.70 1.11 1.49
N ASP A 149 -20.01 0.91 0.20
CA ASP A 149 -20.52 -0.35 -0.31
C ASP A 149 -19.45 -1.45 -0.23
N LEU A 150 -18.21 -1.16 -0.62
CA LEU A 150 -17.09 -2.11 -0.54
C LEU A 150 -16.77 -2.48 0.92
N ALA A 151 -16.71 -1.51 1.82
CA ALA A 151 -16.47 -1.74 3.24
C ALA A 151 -17.57 -2.59 3.88
N ARG A 152 -18.85 -2.36 3.53
CA ARG A 152 -19.97 -3.20 4.00
C ARG A 152 -19.78 -4.67 3.63
N GLU A 153 -19.25 -4.93 2.45
CA GLU A 153 -19.01 -6.27 1.92
C GLU A 153 -17.78 -6.96 2.50
N LEU A 154 -16.80 -6.20 3.01
CA LEU A 154 -15.49 -6.71 3.41
C LEU A 154 -15.19 -6.61 4.91
N LYS A 155 -15.94 -5.84 5.69
CA LYS A 155 -15.66 -5.51 7.11
C LYS A 155 -15.38 -6.70 8.03
N ASP A 156 -15.99 -7.84 7.76
CA ASP A 156 -15.83 -9.05 8.58
C ASP A 156 -14.89 -10.08 7.92
N HIS A 157 -14.23 -9.71 6.82
CA HIS A 157 -13.36 -10.63 6.09
C HIS A 157 -12.00 -10.77 6.79
N PRO A 158 -11.62 -11.98 7.27
CA PRO A 158 -10.43 -12.17 8.09
C PRO A 158 -9.12 -11.83 7.38
N GLY A 159 -9.10 -11.89 6.05
CA GLY A 159 -7.93 -11.56 5.23
C GLY A 159 -7.67 -10.06 5.06
N VAL A 160 -8.61 -9.17 5.41
CA VAL A 160 -8.45 -7.72 5.21
C VAL A 160 -7.74 -7.09 6.41
N ALA A 161 -6.66 -6.33 6.15
CA ALA A 161 -5.89 -5.61 7.17
C ALA A 161 -6.11 -4.10 7.14
N ALA A 162 -6.42 -3.51 5.98
CA ALA A 162 -6.71 -2.10 5.82
C ALA A 162 -7.36 -1.80 4.46
N TYR A 163 -7.99 -0.63 4.36
CA TYR A 163 -8.45 -0.02 3.12
C TYR A 163 -7.52 1.14 2.75
N ASN A 164 -6.75 0.99 1.69
CA ASN A 164 -6.00 2.10 1.11
C ASN A 164 -6.94 2.86 0.16
N ILE A 165 -7.39 4.03 0.58
CA ILE A 165 -8.51 4.76 -0.06
C ILE A 165 -8.28 4.96 -1.55
N ILE A 166 -7.06 5.33 -1.94
CA ILE A 166 -6.64 5.49 -3.32
C ILE A 166 -5.12 5.39 -3.43
N ASN A 167 -4.63 4.69 -4.44
CA ASN A 167 -3.22 4.67 -4.78
C ASN A 167 -2.76 6.00 -5.36
N GLU A 168 -1.68 6.54 -4.82
CA GLU A 168 -0.93 7.64 -5.43
C GLU A 168 -1.79 8.84 -5.86
N PRO A 169 -2.56 9.46 -4.96
CA PRO A 169 -3.31 10.66 -5.28
C PRO A 169 -2.37 11.79 -5.71
N ALA A 170 -2.77 12.53 -6.74
CA ALA A 170 -2.01 13.69 -7.22
C ALA A 170 -2.95 14.88 -7.49
N PRO A 171 -3.61 15.43 -6.45
CA PRO A 171 -4.48 16.58 -6.59
C PRO A 171 -3.73 17.81 -7.10
N GLU A 172 -2.42 17.86 -6.94
CA GLU A 172 -1.53 18.94 -7.34
C GLU A 172 -1.34 19.03 -8.85
N LYS A 173 -1.29 17.88 -9.53
CA LYS A 173 -0.78 17.73 -10.90
C LYS A 173 -1.45 18.62 -11.94
N GLN A 174 -2.76 18.83 -11.84
CA GLN A 174 -3.51 19.70 -12.77
C GLN A 174 -3.96 21.02 -12.12
N ASN A 175 -3.50 21.29 -10.90
CA ASN A 175 -3.99 22.38 -10.06
C ASN A 175 -2.88 23.37 -9.65
N GLY A 176 -1.78 23.41 -10.41
CA GLY A 176 -0.80 24.50 -10.40
C GLY A 176 0.36 24.35 -9.42
N LEU A 177 0.68 23.12 -8.97
CA LEU A 177 1.90 22.85 -8.21
C LEU A 177 2.82 21.93 -9.01
N ALA A 178 4.11 22.25 -9.06
CA ALA A 178 5.12 21.36 -9.62
C ALA A 178 5.52 20.28 -8.61
N GLU A 179 5.87 19.12 -9.11
CA GLU A 179 6.44 18.04 -8.29
C GLU A 179 7.79 18.47 -7.72
N HIS A 180 8.04 18.22 -6.44
CA HIS A 180 9.22 18.67 -5.70
C HIS A 180 9.48 20.18 -5.81
N ALA A 181 8.40 20.99 -5.85
CA ALA A 181 8.50 22.44 -5.78
C ALA A 181 9.20 22.88 -4.49
N ASP A 182 9.65 24.15 -4.44
CA ASP A 182 10.23 24.69 -3.22
C ASP A 182 9.22 24.71 -2.06
N GLU A 183 9.73 24.76 -0.84
CA GLU A 183 8.94 24.68 0.38
C GLU A 183 7.84 25.74 0.43
N LYS A 184 8.15 26.98 0.02
CA LYS A 184 7.17 28.07 0.06
C LYS A 184 6.04 27.82 -0.95
N ALA A 185 6.35 27.40 -2.17
CA ALA A 185 5.35 27.10 -3.18
C ALA A 185 4.43 25.95 -2.72
N MET A 186 5.00 24.91 -2.09
CA MET A 186 4.24 23.79 -1.52
C MET A 186 3.31 24.28 -0.39
N GLN A 187 3.82 25.04 0.59
CA GLN A 187 3.03 25.56 1.70
C GLN A 187 1.88 26.46 1.23
N ASP A 188 2.18 27.41 0.34
CA ASP A 188 1.18 28.34 -0.19
C ASP A 188 0.09 27.60 -0.97
N TRP A 189 0.46 26.59 -1.77
CA TRP A 189 -0.49 25.80 -2.53
C TRP A 189 -1.44 25.03 -1.62
N TYR A 190 -0.93 24.23 -0.67
CA TYR A 190 -1.76 23.47 0.26
C TYR A 190 -2.69 24.37 1.08
N ALA A 191 -2.19 25.51 1.55
CA ALA A 191 -3.00 26.50 2.26
C ALA A 191 -4.14 27.04 1.37
N SER A 192 -3.84 27.32 0.09
CA SER A 192 -4.83 27.86 -0.87
C SER A 192 -5.90 26.86 -1.28
N LYS A 193 -5.61 25.55 -1.18
CA LYS A 193 -6.54 24.49 -1.59
C LYS A 193 -7.45 23.98 -0.48
N LYS A 194 -7.25 24.45 0.75
CA LYS A 194 -8.11 24.07 1.88
C LYS A 194 -9.59 24.28 1.56
N GLY A 195 -10.39 23.23 1.70
CA GLY A 195 -11.81 23.25 1.42
C GLY A 195 -12.17 23.27 -0.09
N SER A 196 -11.21 23.23 -1.01
CA SER A 196 -11.47 23.05 -2.44
C SER A 196 -11.61 21.57 -2.82
N ALA A 197 -11.86 21.27 -4.10
CA ALA A 197 -11.86 19.89 -4.61
C ALA A 197 -10.46 19.25 -4.66
N SER A 198 -9.39 20.03 -4.50
CA SER A 198 -8.01 19.56 -4.41
C SER A 198 -7.52 19.37 -2.97
N ASP A 199 -8.40 19.54 -1.97
CA ASP A 199 -8.08 19.31 -0.56
C ASP A 199 -8.09 17.80 -0.26
N LEU A 200 -6.92 17.17 -0.31
CA LEU A 200 -6.76 15.73 -0.11
C LEU A 200 -7.18 15.29 1.29
N VAL A 201 -6.92 16.09 2.31
CA VAL A 201 -7.32 15.79 3.69
C VAL A 201 -8.84 15.76 3.80
N ALA A 202 -9.53 16.77 3.27
CA ALA A 202 -11.00 16.82 3.28
C ALA A 202 -11.63 15.71 2.42
N PHE A 203 -10.97 15.29 1.34
CA PHE A 203 -11.39 14.11 0.57
C PHE A 203 -11.34 12.84 1.42
N TYR A 204 -10.21 12.57 2.10
CA TYR A 204 -10.08 11.42 2.97
C TYR A 204 -11.10 11.42 4.10
N GLU A 205 -11.30 12.56 4.78
CA GLU A 205 -12.32 12.68 5.84
C GLU A 205 -13.72 12.33 5.31
N THR A 206 -14.06 12.77 4.09
CA THR A 206 -15.35 12.46 3.47
C THR A 206 -15.53 10.97 3.22
N VAL A 207 -14.52 10.31 2.66
CA VAL A 207 -14.58 8.87 2.35
C VAL A 207 -14.55 8.04 3.63
N ILE A 208 -13.69 8.39 4.59
CA ILE A 208 -13.59 7.71 5.89
C ILE A 208 -14.92 7.77 6.64
N ALA A 209 -15.57 8.93 6.67
CA ALA A 209 -16.89 9.06 7.30
C ALA A 209 -17.91 8.06 6.72
N ALA A 210 -17.95 7.91 5.40
CA ALA A 210 -18.84 6.94 4.75
C ALA A 210 -18.47 5.46 5.05
N ILE A 211 -17.18 5.14 5.13
CA ILE A 211 -16.72 3.81 5.55
C ILE A 211 -17.18 3.54 6.99
N ARG A 212 -17.02 4.49 7.91
CA ARG A 212 -17.33 4.34 9.32
C ARG A 212 -18.82 4.18 9.61
N GLU A 213 -19.71 4.57 8.69
CA GLU A 213 -21.14 4.24 8.77
C GLU A 213 -21.41 2.72 8.82
N VAL A 214 -20.54 1.91 8.24
CA VAL A 214 -20.73 0.47 8.05
C VAL A 214 -19.62 -0.39 8.64
N ASP A 215 -18.42 0.15 8.76
CA ASP A 215 -17.22 -0.53 9.26
C ASP A 215 -16.42 0.37 10.21
N PRO A 216 -16.65 0.27 11.51
CA PRO A 216 -15.92 1.03 12.53
C PRO A 216 -14.54 0.46 12.86
N ALA A 217 -14.19 -0.72 12.36
CA ALA A 217 -13.05 -1.49 12.84
C ALA A 217 -11.84 -1.50 11.90
N THR A 218 -12.05 -1.66 10.58
CA THR A 218 -10.95 -1.84 9.63
C THR A 218 -10.09 -0.58 9.52
N PRO A 219 -8.76 -0.70 9.67
CA PRO A 219 -7.83 0.41 9.48
C PRO A 219 -7.92 1.04 8.10
N ILE A 220 -7.64 2.33 8.03
CA ILE A 220 -7.53 3.09 6.77
C ILE A 220 -6.06 3.31 6.46
N MET A 221 -5.66 3.18 5.22
CA MET A 221 -4.35 3.61 4.73
C MET A 221 -4.55 4.83 3.82
N ALA A 222 -3.84 5.91 4.10
CA ALA A 222 -3.93 7.17 3.37
C ALA A 222 -2.56 7.49 2.75
N ASP A 223 -2.49 7.45 1.44
CA ASP A 223 -1.29 7.84 0.70
C ASP A 223 -1.17 9.37 0.66
N ALA A 224 0.06 9.89 0.77
CA ALA A 224 0.34 11.32 0.61
C ALA A 224 0.01 11.83 -0.80
N GLY A 225 -0.04 13.16 -0.98
CA GLY A 225 -0.12 13.79 -2.30
C GLY A 225 1.09 13.51 -3.18
N TRP A 226 1.10 14.09 -4.37
CA TRP A 226 2.18 13.92 -5.34
C TRP A 226 2.63 12.44 -5.51
N TYR A 227 1.67 11.56 -5.82
CA TYR A 227 1.93 10.12 -6.00
C TYR A 227 2.51 9.45 -4.75
N ALA A 228 2.01 9.83 -3.57
CA ALA A 228 2.48 9.36 -2.27
C ALA A 228 3.94 9.73 -1.97
N ALA A 229 4.44 10.86 -2.49
CA ALA A 229 5.81 11.29 -2.24
C ALA A 229 6.06 11.53 -0.75
N ALA A 230 7.23 11.10 -0.25
CA ALA A 230 7.56 11.25 1.17
C ALA A 230 7.65 12.72 1.60
N ASP A 231 8.13 13.61 0.73
CA ASP A 231 8.22 15.05 0.99
C ASP A 231 6.86 15.77 0.98
N ALA A 232 5.82 15.18 0.39
CA ALA A 232 4.47 15.75 0.42
C ALA A 232 3.88 15.79 1.85
N PHE A 233 4.32 14.92 2.76
CA PHE A 233 3.88 14.95 4.16
C PHE A 233 4.22 16.26 4.88
N ASN A 234 5.32 16.91 4.54
CA ASN A 234 5.72 18.15 5.18
C ASN A 234 4.64 19.23 5.14
N TYR A 235 3.73 19.15 4.19
CA TYR A 235 2.70 20.15 3.90
C TYR A 235 1.29 19.71 4.35
N TRP A 236 1.13 18.51 4.84
CA TRP A 236 -0.13 18.06 5.42
C TRP A 236 -0.38 18.82 6.74
N PRO A 237 -1.52 19.52 6.85
CA PRO A 237 -1.73 20.44 7.99
C PRO A 237 -1.92 19.69 9.32
N SER A 238 -2.51 18.50 9.30
CA SER A 238 -2.82 17.69 10.48
C SER A 238 -2.92 16.22 10.10
N GLY A 239 -2.91 15.32 11.08
CA GLY A 239 -3.43 13.97 10.91
C GLY A 239 -4.93 14.00 10.61
N LEU A 240 -5.45 12.87 10.13
CA LEU A 240 -6.86 12.63 9.93
C LEU A 240 -7.58 12.43 11.29
N SER A 241 -8.88 12.70 11.34
CA SER A 241 -9.66 12.63 12.58
C SER A 241 -9.87 11.21 13.11
N ASP A 242 -9.85 10.22 12.21
CA ASP A 242 -9.96 8.79 12.56
C ASP A 242 -8.69 8.28 13.25
N GLN A 243 -8.84 7.48 14.29
CA GLN A 243 -7.72 6.98 15.10
C GLN A 243 -7.07 5.72 14.51
N LYS A 244 -7.71 5.07 13.53
CA LYS A 244 -7.24 3.83 12.92
C LYS A 244 -6.67 4.10 11.52
N VAL A 245 -5.78 5.09 11.42
CA VAL A 245 -5.16 5.51 10.15
C VAL A 245 -3.69 5.13 10.10
N LEU A 246 -3.30 4.61 8.95
CA LEU A 246 -1.93 4.39 8.52
C LEU A 246 -1.60 5.43 7.46
N TYR A 247 -0.50 6.13 7.61
CA TYR A 247 -0.03 7.17 6.70
C TYR A 247 1.04 6.60 5.78
N SER A 248 0.75 6.52 4.50
CA SER A 248 1.56 5.81 3.52
C SER A 248 2.30 6.76 2.60
N PHE A 249 3.57 6.44 2.35
CA PHE A 249 4.38 7.07 1.32
C PHE A 249 5.00 6.01 0.42
N HIS A 250 5.41 6.45 -0.80
CA HIS A 250 6.14 5.62 -1.74
C HIS A 250 7.58 6.12 -1.89
N MET A 251 8.52 5.19 -2.11
CA MET A 251 9.94 5.50 -2.22
C MET A 251 10.52 4.98 -3.54
N TYR A 252 10.50 5.83 -4.51
CA TYR A 252 11.19 5.60 -5.79
C TYR A 252 12.26 6.65 -6.06
N GLU A 253 12.38 7.66 -5.19
CA GLU A 253 13.34 8.74 -5.39
C GLU A 253 14.80 8.29 -5.23
N PRO A 254 15.67 8.74 -6.12
CA PRO A 254 15.43 9.66 -7.25
C PRO A 254 14.83 8.92 -8.45
N TYR A 255 13.57 9.21 -8.77
CA TYR A 255 12.81 8.50 -9.81
C TYR A 255 13.51 8.46 -11.17
N ALA A 256 14.28 9.51 -11.51
CA ALA A 256 15.07 9.55 -12.73
C ALA A 256 16.12 8.43 -12.81
N ALA A 257 16.59 7.89 -11.68
CA ALA A 257 17.55 6.78 -11.66
C ALA A 257 16.89 5.40 -11.50
N THR A 258 15.86 5.30 -10.65
CA THR A 258 15.23 4.02 -10.29
C THR A 258 14.27 3.49 -11.34
N SER A 259 13.78 4.35 -12.24
CA SER A 259 12.68 4.08 -13.16
C SER A 259 13.12 3.53 -14.52
N ALA A 260 12.15 3.02 -15.29
CA ALA A 260 12.38 2.43 -16.61
C ALA A 260 13.02 3.37 -17.66
N PRO A 261 12.73 4.68 -17.71
CA PRO A 261 13.45 5.62 -18.58
C PRO A 261 14.96 5.61 -18.39
N ASN A 262 15.46 5.46 -17.17
CA ASN A 262 16.91 5.38 -16.93
C ASN A 262 17.57 4.20 -17.67
N MET A 263 16.87 3.07 -17.77
CA MET A 263 17.36 1.87 -18.47
C MET A 263 17.49 2.03 -19.98
N LYS A 264 16.89 3.09 -20.55
CA LYS A 264 16.94 3.42 -21.99
C LYS A 264 17.99 4.49 -22.32
N ARG A 265 18.64 5.07 -21.31
CA ARG A 265 19.67 6.10 -21.51
C ARG A 265 20.96 5.46 -22.02
N GLU A 266 21.68 6.17 -22.86
CA GLU A 266 23.03 5.79 -23.26
C GLU A 266 23.99 5.74 -22.06
N LYS A 267 23.84 6.70 -21.15
CA LYS A 267 24.56 6.75 -19.87
C LYS A 267 23.52 6.80 -18.73
N PRO A 268 23.14 5.64 -18.16
CA PRO A 268 22.24 5.60 -17.02
C PRO A 268 22.80 6.34 -15.81
N TYR A 269 21.94 6.99 -15.06
CA TYR A 269 22.30 7.53 -13.76
C TYR A 269 22.74 6.39 -12.82
N ALA A 270 23.78 6.66 -12.04
CA ALA A 270 24.32 5.71 -11.07
C ALA A 270 23.77 5.97 -9.66
N TYR A 271 23.92 4.99 -8.80
CA TYR A 271 23.74 5.14 -7.35
C TYR A 271 24.92 4.49 -6.62
N PRO A 272 25.59 5.20 -5.68
CA PRO A 272 25.41 6.63 -5.39
C PRO A 272 25.77 7.53 -6.58
N GLY A 273 25.14 8.72 -6.69
CA GLY A 273 25.44 9.63 -7.79
C GLY A 273 24.57 10.89 -7.84
N LYS A 274 24.93 11.79 -8.77
CA LYS A 274 24.13 12.96 -9.06
C LYS A 274 22.97 12.60 -9.97
N VAL A 275 21.77 13.02 -9.59
CA VAL A 275 20.52 12.71 -10.31
C VAL A 275 19.62 13.95 -10.29
N PRO A 276 18.87 14.25 -11.36
CA PRO A 276 17.84 15.29 -11.37
C PRO A 276 16.82 15.08 -10.25
N PHE A 277 16.51 16.15 -9.54
CA PHE A 277 15.48 16.19 -8.51
C PHE A 277 14.98 17.63 -8.31
N GLY A 278 13.67 17.86 -8.41
CA GLY A 278 13.11 19.20 -8.44
C GLY A 278 13.66 20.03 -9.62
N GLU A 279 14.04 21.27 -9.37
CA GLU A 279 14.56 22.18 -10.39
C GLU A 279 16.06 21.98 -10.71
N GLY A 280 16.73 21.00 -10.06
CA GLY A 280 18.18 20.83 -10.20
C GLY A 280 18.66 19.39 -10.16
N GLU A 281 19.94 19.23 -9.82
CA GLU A 281 20.56 17.93 -9.58
C GLU A 281 20.97 17.82 -8.10
N GLN A 282 20.76 16.64 -7.51
CA GLN A 282 21.18 16.36 -6.15
C GLN A 282 22.05 15.10 -6.12
N ASN A 283 22.98 15.04 -5.16
CA ASN A 283 23.71 13.80 -4.89
C ASN A 283 22.83 12.87 -4.05
N TRP A 284 22.55 11.71 -4.63
CA TRP A 284 21.80 10.65 -3.95
C TRP A 284 22.74 9.55 -3.49
N ASP A 285 22.82 9.40 -2.21
CA ASP A 285 23.57 8.38 -1.48
C ASP A 285 22.76 7.93 -0.26
N LYS A 286 23.33 7.05 0.55
CA LYS A 286 22.72 6.54 1.79
C LYS A 286 22.20 7.67 2.70
N THR A 287 22.97 8.75 2.86
CA THR A 287 22.60 9.87 3.73
C THR A 287 21.38 10.61 3.18
N ARG A 288 21.36 10.85 1.85
CA ARG A 288 20.22 11.52 1.20
C ARG A 288 18.97 10.65 1.22
N VAL A 289 19.08 9.34 0.98
CA VAL A 289 17.96 8.39 1.10
C VAL A 289 17.40 8.43 2.52
N ALA A 290 18.25 8.34 3.53
CA ALA A 290 17.79 8.39 4.93
C ALA A 290 17.09 9.71 5.25
N SER A 291 17.65 10.86 4.85
CA SER A 291 17.02 12.17 5.12
C SER A 291 15.69 12.37 4.37
N TYR A 292 15.53 11.75 3.20
CA TYR A 292 14.27 11.82 2.47
C TYR A 292 13.18 10.96 3.13
N LEU A 293 13.52 9.76 3.56
CA LEU A 293 12.62 8.85 4.26
C LEU A 293 12.27 9.29 5.68
N ASP A 294 13.09 10.15 6.29
CA ASP A 294 12.85 10.68 7.64
C ASP A 294 11.69 11.72 7.66
N GLN A 295 11.35 12.32 6.51
CA GLN A 295 10.33 13.38 6.42
C GLN A 295 8.95 12.94 6.91
N PRO A 296 8.34 11.83 6.42
CA PRO A 296 7.04 11.38 6.92
C PRO A 296 7.10 10.95 8.39
N VAL A 297 8.22 10.41 8.85
CA VAL A 297 8.43 10.02 10.25
C VAL A 297 8.47 11.26 11.15
N GLN A 298 9.20 12.30 10.74
CA GLN A 298 9.27 13.56 11.49
C GLN A 298 7.91 14.26 11.50
N TRP A 299 7.22 14.30 10.37
CA TRP A 299 5.86 14.84 10.29
C TRP A 299 4.91 14.12 11.27
N ALA A 300 4.91 12.80 11.29
CA ALA A 300 4.07 12.01 12.20
C ALA A 300 4.36 12.37 13.67
N LYS A 301 5.65 12.46 14.03
CA LYS A 301 6.10 12.86 15.35
C LYS A 301 5.62 14.27 15.73
N ASP A 302 5.74 15.23 14.83
CA ASP A 302 5.33 16.61 15.05
C ASP A 302 3.79 16.75 15.19
N LYS A 303 3.04 15.82 14.60
CA LYS A 303 1.57 15.74 14.71
C LYS A 303 1.09 14.85 15.87
N GLY A 304 2.00 14.28 16.66
CA GLY A 304 1.65 13.36 17.76
C GLY A 304 1.10 12.02 17.31
N ILE A 305 1.40 11.62 16.06
CA ILE A 305 1.02 10.33 15.47
C ILE A 305 2.08 9.30 15.87
N ALA A 306 1.65 8.12 16.30
CA ALA A 306 2.56 7.05 16.68
C ALA A 306 3.41 6.58 15.49
N PRO A 307 4.71 6.32 15.66
CA PRO A 307 5.60 5.91 14.55
C PRO A 307 5.11 4.66 13.80
N ASN A 308 4.49 3.72 14.51
CA ASN A 308 3.87 2.52 13.92
C ASN A 308 2.56 2.81 13.14
N ARG A 309 2.30 4.05 12.79
CA ARG A 309 1.23 4.45 11.85
C ARG A 309 1.79 4.97 10.54
N VAL A 310 3.11 4.91 10.35
CA VAL A 310 3.78 5.31 9.10
C VAL A 310 4.19 4.05 8.31
N VAL A 311 3.89 4.06 7.02
CA VAL A 311 4.07 2.91 6.12
C VAL A 311 4.79 3.33 4.85
N ALA A 312 5.83 2.61 4.44
CA ALA A 312 6.33 2.66 3.07
C ALA A 312 5.48 1.71 2.22
N GLY A 313 4.39 2.22 1.63
CA GLY A 313 3.41 1.44 0.87
C GLY A 313 3.99 0.84 -0.41
N GLU A 314 4.95 1.53 -1.01
CA GLU A 314 5.73 1.05 -2.14
C GLU A 314 7.17 1.53 -2.05
N PHE A 315 8.09 0.70 -2.53
CA PHE A 315 9.46 1.11 -2.87
C PHE A 315 10.07 0.10 -3.84
N GLY A 316 10.99 0.56 -4.65
CA GLY A 316 11.64 -0.31 -5.61
C GLY A 316 12.58 0.41 -6.57
N CYS A 317 13.20 -0.36 -7.43
CA CYS A 317 14.02 0.11 -8.53
C CYS A 317 14.03 -0.93 -9.65
N MET A 318 14.33 -0.50 -10.87
CA MET A 318 14.49 -1.43 -11.98
C MET A 318 15.55 -2.48 -11.65
N ARG A 319 15.15 -3.75 -11.50
CA ARG A 319 16.00 -4.86 -11.02
C ARG A 319 17.31 -5.02 -11.80
N ARG A 320 17.34 -4.60 -13.08
CA ARG A 320 18.52 -4.65 -13.94
C ARG A 320 19.39 -3.40 -13.89
N TRP A 321 18.98 -2.38 -13.13
CA TRP A 321 19.81 -1.21 -12.87
C TRP A 321 20.95 -1.57 -11.91
N THR A 322 22.18 -1.24 -12.28
CA THR A 322 23.37 -1.62 -11.50
C THR A 322 23.40 -1.02 -10.08
N GLY A 323 22.73 0.11 -9.88
CA GLY A 323 22.57 0.75 -8.56
C GLY A 323 21.49 0.15 -7.68
N CYS A 324 20.59 -0.69 -8.24
CA CYS A 324 19.35 -1.11 -7.56
C CYS A 324 19.62 -1.84 -6.24
N LYS A 325 20.54 -2.80 -6.19
CA LYS A 325 20.85 -3.54 -4.97
C LYS A 325 21.34 -2.63 -3.85
N ALA A 326 22.28 -1.73 -4.13
CA ALA A 326 22.80 -0.79 -3.13
C ALA A 326 21.71 0.19 -2.67
N TYR A 327 20.90 0.68 -3.59
CA TYR A 327 19.75 1.53 -3.28
C TYR A 327 18.75 0.82 -2.35
N LEU A 328 18.34 -0.41 -2.67
CA LEU A 328 17.44 -1.21 -1.83
C LEU A 328 18.01 -1.47 -0.42
N GLU A 329 19.32 -1.73 -0.32
CA GLU A 329 19.98 -1.90 0.99
C GLU A 329 19.90 -0.62 1.84
N ASP A 330 20.09 0.56 1.24
CA ASP A 330 20.03 1.83 1.96
C ASP A 330 18.59 2.20 2.33
N VAL A 331 17.61 2.01 1.43
CA VAL A 331 16.18 2.19 1.73
C VAL A 331 15.77 1.29 2.89
N LEU A 332 15.97 -0.01 2.76
CA LEU A 332 15.55 -0.99 3.77
C LEU A 332 16.27 -0.81 5.10
N THR A 333 17.55 -0.39 5.09
CA THR A 333 18.28 -0.08 6.33
C THR A 333 17.64 1.09 7.06
N THR A 334 17.14 2.09 6.34
CA THR A 334 16.44 3.23 6.94
C THR A 334 15.08 2.82 7.48
N LEU A 335 14.30 2.05 6.71
CA LEU A 335 12.99 1.55 7.15
C LEU A 335 13.09 0.66 8.40
N ASP A 336 14.11 -0.21 8.46
CA ASP A 336 14.40 -1.07 9.63
C ASP A 336 14.77 -0.23 10.87
N LYS A 337 15.63 0.80 10.70
CA LYS A 337 16.04 1.71 11.78
C LYS A 337 14.84 2.37 12.46
N ASP A 338 13.87 2.79 11.66
CA ASP A 338 12.69 3.50 12.12
C ASP A 338 11.51 2.55 12.43
N SER A 339 11.73 1.22 12.30
CA SER A 339 10.74 0.16 12.57
C SER A 339 9.44 0.35 11.78
N LEU A 340 9.52 0.82 10.54
CA LEU A 340 8.37 1.10 9.70
C LEU A 340 7.77 -0.17 9.09
N HIS A 341 6.47 -0.14 8.83
CA HIS A 341 5.84 -1.10 7.94
C HIS A 341 6.24 -0.82 6.50
N TRP A 342 6.34 -1.87 5.69
CA TRP A 342 6.66 -1.68 4.28
C TRP A 342 6.15 -2.79 3.37
N ALA A 343 5.91 -2.46 2.10
CA ALA A 343 5.69 -3.38 1.00
C ALA A 343 6.55 -3.01 -0.21
N PHE A 344 7.40 -3.95 -0.64
CA PHE A 344 8.21 -3.72 -1.83
C PHE A 344 7.39 -3.84 -3.12
N TYR A 345 7.73 -3.09 -4.13
CA TYR A 345 7.21 -3.23 -5.48
C TYR A 345 8.25 -3.96 -6.35
N SER A 346 7.95 -5.15 -6.92
CA SER A 346 6.72 -5.92 -6.81
C SER A 346 7.05 -7.42 -6.72
N PHE A 347 6.11 -8.21 -6.22
CA PHE A 347 6.26 -9.65 -6.19
C PHE A 347 5.51 -10.28 -7.36
N ARG A 348 6.25 -10.95 -8.29
CA ARG A 348 5.72 -11.73 -9.42
C ARG A 348 4.62 -11.01 -10.20
N GLU A 349 4.88 -9.79 -10.64
CA GLU A 349 3.94 -9.08 -11.50
C GLU A 349 3.83 -9.78 -12.86
N ASP A 350 2.62 -10.03 -13.34
CA ASP A 350 2.31 -10.87 -14.50
C ASP A 350 2.28 -10.11 -15.85
N SER A 351 2.62 -8.83 -15.86
CA SER A 351 2.60 -8.00 -17.06
C SER A 351 3.85 -7.17 -17.28
N TRP A 352 4.74 -7.15 -16.29
CA TRP A 352 5.94 -6.32 -16.31
C TRP A 352 7.05 -6.89 -15.43
N ASP A 353 8.23 -7.08 -16.01
CA ASP A 353 9.35 -7.72 -15.35
C ASP A 353 10.31 -6.75 -14.64
N GLY A 354 10.03 -5.46 -14.71
CA GLY A 354 10.98 -4.43 -14.31
C GLY A 354 11.43 -4.48 -12.86
N MET A 355 10.53 -4.83 -11.94
CA MET A 355 10.79 -4.92 -10.50
C MET A 355 10.46 -6.30 -9.92
N ASP A 356 10.33 -7.34 -10.75
CA ASP A 356 10.24 -8.73 -10.31
C ASP A 356 11.64 -9.28 -10.00
N TYR A 357 12.08 -9.10 -8.77
CA TYR A 357 13.46 -9.38 -8.35
C TYR A 357 13.83 -10.86 -8.38
N GLU A 358 12.88 -11.80 -8.30
CA GLU A 358 13.15 -13.23 -8.48
C GLU A 358 13.66 -13.58 -9.88
N LEU A 359 13.47 -12.70 -10.87
CA LEU A 359 14.03 -12.85 -12.22
C LEU A 359 15.52 -12.49 -12.31
N GLY A 360 16.10 -11.92 -11.24
CA GLY A 360 17.49 -11.50 -11.19
C GLY A 360 17.84 -10.42 -12.20
N SER A 361 19.10 -10.33 -12.61
CA SER A 361 19.59 -9.33 -13.57
C SER A 361 19.34 -9.68 -15.05
N LYS A 362 18.85 -10.90 -15.34
CA LYS A 362 18.64 -11.37 -16.72
C LYS A 362 17.43 -10.71 -17.36
N LYS A 363 17.58 -10.31 -18.63
CA LYS A 363 16.46 -9.87 -19.45
C LYS A 363 15.61 -11.08 -19.81
N VAL A 364 14.29 -11.02 -19.54
CA VAL A 364 13.36 -12.02 -20.05
C VAL A 364 12.96 -11.69 -21.50
N HIS A 365 12.54 -12.70 -22.24
CA HIS A 365 12.08 -12.51 -23.61
C HIS A 365 10.75 -11.73 -23.60
N TRP A 366 10.52 -10.89 -24.62
CA TRP A 366 9.31 -10.05 -24.66
C TRP A 366 7.98 -10.82 -24.70
N LYS A 367 7.99 -12.09 -25.17
CA LYS A 367 6.83 -13.01 -25.13
C LYS A 367 6.75 -13.83 -23.83
N TYR A 368 7.55 -13.51 -22.84
CA TYR A 368 7.59 -14.29 -21.60
C TYR A 368 6.22 -14.40 -20.95
N TRP A 369 5.56 -13.25 -20.79
CA TRP A 369 4.23 -13.19 -20.18
C TRP A 369 3.15 -13.84 -21.04
N ASP A 370 3.19 -13.66 -22.36
CA ASP A 370 2.24 -14.31 -23.28
C ASP A 370 2.31 -15.84 -23.16
N ALA A 371 3.49 -16.40 -22.94
CA ALA A 371 3.68 -17.83 -22.77
C ALA A 371 3.14 -18.32 -21.41
N ILE A 372 3.41 -17.56 -20.33
CA ILE A 372 2.88 -17.85 -18.99
C ILE A 372 1.35 -17.81 -19.00
N ASP A 373 0.75 -16.74 -19.55
CA ASP A 373 -0.69 -16.58 -19.67
C ASP A 373 -1.37 -17.69 -20.50
N ALA A 374 -0.63 -18.23 -21.48
CA ALA A 374 -1.06 -19.38 -22.28
C ALA A 374 -0.89 -20.74 -21.56
N GLY A 375 -0.47 -20.74 -20.29
CA GLY A 375 -0.30 -21.95 -19.48
C GLY A 375 1.04 -22.66 -19.68
N THR A 376 2.02 -22.02 -20.34
CA THR A 376 3.39 -22.56 -20.42
C THR A 376 4.04 -22.48 -19.04
N PRO A 377 4.64 -23.56 -18.51
CA PRO A 377 5.38 -23.49 -17.25
C PRO A 377 6.46 -22.39 -17.27
N ASP A 378 6.59 -21.68 -16.16
CA ASP A 378 7.61 -20.64 -16.01
C ASP A 378 9.02 -21.26 -16.24
N PRO A 379 9.75 -20.84 -17.27
CA PRO A 379 11.09 -21.36 -17.55
C PRO A 379 12.13 -20.85 -16.54
N VAL A 380 11.77 -19.87 -15.71
CA VAL A 380 12.66 -19.33 -14.69
C VAL A 380 12.36 -19.99 -13.35
N LYS A 381 13.36 -20.66 -12.77
CA LYS A 381 13.26 -21.12 -11.39
C LYS A 381 13.23 -19.91 -10.45
N ARG A 382 12.08 -19.67 -9.85
CA ARG A 382 11.88 -18.58 -8.90
C ARG A 382 12.62 -18.84 -7.60
N SER A 383 13.44 -17.90 -7.15
CA SER A 383 14.21 -17.99 -5.91
C SER A 383 14.73 -16.60 -5.50
N ALA A 384 15.28 -16.50 -4.29
CA ALA A 384 15.98 -15.29 -3.85
C ALA A 384 17.27 -15.11 -4.66
N THR A 385 17.21 -14.31 -5.71
CA THR A 385 18.38 -13.91 -6.51
C THR A 385 19.20 -12.86 -5.74
N PRO A 386 20.45 -12.55 -6.21
CA PRO A 386 21.21 -11.44 -5.62
C PRO A 386 20.50 -10.09 -5.65
N GLU A 387 19.62 -9.85 -6.62
CA GLU A 387 18.79 -8.65 -6.73
C GLU A 387 17.65 -8.64 -5.70
N PHE A 388 17.12 -9.80 -5.33
CA PHE A 388 16.06 -9.96 -4.33
C PHE A 388 16.61 -10.08 -2.91
N GLU A 389 17.86 -10.45 -2.74
CA GLU A 389 18.50 -10.72 -1.44
C GLU A 389 18.27 -9.62 -0.39
N PRO A 390 18.38 -8.31 -0.68
CA PRO A 390 18.13 -7.25 0.29
C PRO A 390 16.74 -7.32 0.92
N ILE A 391 15.73 -7.59 0.10
CA ILE A 391 14.33 -7.71 0.51
C ILE A 391 14.09 -9.04 1.23
N ALA A 392 14.49 -10.16 0.62
CA ALA A 392 14.25 -11.50 1.14
C ALA A 392 14.82 -11.71 2.54
N LYS A 393 16.02 -11.19 2.82
CA LYS A 393 16.65 -11.25 4.15
C LYS A 393 15.85 -10.51 5.23
N ARG A 394 15.10 -9.48 4.87
CA ARG A 394 14.31 -8.68 5.82
C ARG A 394 12.89 -9.20 5.98
N LEU A 395 12.35 -9.84 4.95
CA LEU A 395 11.10 -10.59 5.07
C LEU A 395 11.24 -11.78 6.03
N ALA A 396 12.39 -12.45 6.03
CA ALA A 396 12.64 -13.64 6.84
C ALA A 396 12.90 -13.35 8.35
N ARG A 397 12.88 -12.09 8.78
CA ARG A 397 13.06 -11.67 10.18
C ARG A 397 11.73 -11.59 10.91
#